data_d7436b2f0c97e18041843ced78fe56f6
#
_entry.id   d7436b2f0c97e18041843ced78fe56f6
#
_cell.length_a   1.000
_cell.length_b   1.000
_cell.length_c   1.000
_cell.angle_alpha   90.00
_cell.angle_beta   90.00
_cell.angle_gamma   90.00
#
_symmetry.space_group_name_H-M   'P 1'
#
loop_
_entity.id
_entity.type
_entity.pdbx_description
1 polymer ?
#
loop_
_entity_poly.entity_id
_entity_poly.type
_entity_poly.pdbx_seq_one_letter_code
_entity_poly.pdbx_strand_id
1 'polypeptide(L)'
;MANIKQQVKRIITSEKSKLANASFKSSVKSAIKAVEAAVEAKNLEAANQALQFAAKKLDKGLAKGIYHKNFVARNKSRLAKLVNTLAA
;
A
#
# COMPACT_ATOMS: atom_id res chain seq x y z
N MET A 1 36.48 -6.39 16.39
CA MET A 1 36.70 -6.02 14.98
C MET A 1 35.71 -6.66 14.02
N ALA A 2 35.10 -7.76 14.41
CA ALA A 2 33.98 -8.32 13.66
C ALA A 2 32.83 -7.30 13.48
N ASN A 3 32.74 -6.33 14.38
CA ASN A 3 31.65 -5.36 14.40
C ASN A 3 31.62 -4.41 13.20
N ILE A 4 32.76 -4.08 12.62
CA ILE A 4 32.84 -3.15 11.49
C ILE A 4 32.21 -3.76 10.25
N LYS A 5 32.55 -5.01 9.93
CA LYS A 5 31.98 -5.71 8.80
C LYS A 5 30.49 -5.93 8.95
N GLN A 6 30.03 -6.21 10.18
CA GLN A 6 28.60 -6.38 10.46
C GLN A 6 27.85 -5.05 10.32
N GLN A 7 28.45 -3.94 10.75
CA GLN A 7 27.84 -2.63 10.62
C GLN A 7 27.69 -2.22 9.15
N VAL A 8 28.70 -2.46 8.32
CA VAL A 8 28.63 -2.17 6.89
C VAL A 8 27.54 -3.00 6.24
N LYS A 9 27.45 -4.27 6.57
CA LYS A 9 26.40 -5.17 6.04
C LYS A 9 25.01 -4.68 6.46
N ARG A 10 24.84 -4.23 7.71
CA ARG A 10 23.56 -3.68 8.20
C ARG A 10 23.16 -2.42 7.45
N ILE A 11 24.11 -1.53 7.19
CA ILE A 11 23.86 -0.29 6.45
C ILE A 11 23.37 -0.61 5.04
N ILE A 12 24.06 -1.51 4.33
CA ILE A 12 23.69 -1.91 2.97
C ILE A 12 22.30 -2.56 2.97
N THR A 13 22.02 -3.46 3.91
CA THR A 13 20.73 -4.13 4.03
C THR A 13 19.62 -3.12 4.33
N SER A 14 19.89 -2.16 5.24
CA SER A 14 18.93 -1.13 5.61
C SER A 14 18.58 -0.22 4.42
N GLU A 15 19.58 0.16 3.61
CA GLU A 15 19.34 0.97 2.42
C GLU A 15 18.52 0.23 1.37
N LYS A 16 18.80 -1.04 1.14
CA LYS A 16 18.00 -1.87 0.24
C LYS A 16 16.57 -2.00 0.74
N SER A 17 16.36 -2.17 2.04
CA SER A 17 15.03 -2.24 2.63
C SER A 17 14.28 -0.93 2.48
N LYS A 18 14.96 0.21 2.66
CA LYS A 18 14.36 1.53 2.47
C LYS A 18 13.89 1.72 1.02
N LEU A 19 14.71 1.35 0.04
CA LEU A 19 14.37 1.45 -1.38
C LEU A 19 13.18 0.56 -1.72
N ALA A 20 13.20 -0.69 -1.26
CA ALA A 20 12.12 -1.64 -1.48
C ALA A 20 10.81 -1.14 -0.84
N ASN A 21 10.88 -0.61 0.39
CA ASN A 21 9.72 -0.09 1.10
C ASN A 21 9.17 1.17 0.41
N ALA A 22 10.03 2.07 -0.05
CA ALA A 22 9.62 3.26 -0.77
C ALA A 22 8.93 2.91 -2.08
N SER A 23 9.46 1.95 -2.82
CA SER A 23 8.86 1.45 -4.06
C SER A 23 7.49 0.81 -3.79
N PHE A 24 7.40 0.00 -2.74
CA PHE A 24 6.14 -0.61 -2.35
C PHE A 24 5.10 0.43 -1.96
N LYS A 25 5.47 1.42 -1.16
CA LYS A 25 4.57 2.51 -0.74
C LYS A 25 4.08 3.31 -1.95
N SER A 26 4.94 3.57 -2.93
CA SER A 26 4.53 4.24 -4.18
C SER A 26 3.51 3.41 -4.94
N SER A 27 3.70 2.10 -5.01
CA SER A 27 2.77 1.16 -5.63
C SER A 27 1.40 1.20 -4.94
N VAL A 28 1.38 1.25 -3.60
CA VAL A 28 0.14 1.36 -2.82
C VAL A 28 -0.57 2.69 -3.09
N LYS A 29 0.17 3.79 -3.12
CA LYS A 29 -0.39 5.10 -3.43
C LYS A 29 -1.03 5.13 -4.83
N SER A 30 -0.36 4.52 -5.81
CA SER A 30 -0.90 4.41 -7.18
C SER A 30 -2.18 3.60 -7.19
N ALA A 31 -2.25 2.51 -6.42
CA ALA A 31 -3.44 1.68 -6.32
C ALA A 31 -4.61 2.47 -5.70
N ILE A 32 -4.34 3.25 -4.66
CA ILE A 32 -5.35 4.10 -4.01
C ILE A 32 -5.86 5.17 -4.99
N LYS A 33 -4.96 5.81 -5.72
CA LYS A 33 -5.33 6.82 -6.73
C LYS A 33 -6.18 6.21 -7.84
N ALA A 34 -5.91 4.96 -8.21
CA ALA A 34 -6.71 4.26 -9.21
C ALA A 34 -8.16 4.07 -8.74
N VAL A 35 -8.36 3.76 -7.44
CA VAL A 35 -9.71 3.69 -6.88
C VAL A 35 -10.41 5.05 -6.96
N GLU A 36 -9.72 6.10 -6.52
CA GLU A 36 -10.26 7.45 -6.53
C GLU A 36 -10.63 7.91 -7.94
N ALA A 37 -9.76 7.62 -8.93
CA ALA A 37 -10.01 7.97 -10.33
C ALA A 37 -11.21 7.23 -10.90
N ALA A 38 -11.36 5.95 -10.57
CA ALA A 38 -12.50 5.15 -11.02
C ALA A 38 -13.80 5.66 -10.40
N VAL A 39 -13.78 6.10 -9.15
CA VAL A 39 -14.95 6.70 -8.49
C VAL A 39 -15.32 8.03 -9.16
N GLU A 40 -14.33 8.87 -9.45
CA GLU A 40 -14.58 10.13 -10.17
C GLU A 40 -15.18 9.90 -11.56
N ALA A 41 -14.70 8.85 -12.25
CA ALA A 41 -15.23 8.47 -13.55
C ALA A 41 -16.60 7.79 -13.46
N LYS A 42 -17.10 7.55 -12.25
CA LYS A 42 -18.38 6.88 -11.97
C LYS A 42 -18.46 5.49 -12.61
N ASN A 43 -17.32 4.79 -12.66
CA ASN A 43 -17.23 3.44 -13.18
C ASN A 43 -17.16 2.44 -12.02
N LEU A 44 -18.30 1.88 -11.65
CA LEU A 44 -18.42 0.98 -10.50
C LEU A 44 -17.57 -0.27 -10.68
N GLU A 45 -17.58 -0.86 -11.87
CA GLU A 45 -16.82 -2.08 -12.14
C GLU A 45 -15.31 -1.85 -11.97
N ALA A 46 -14.78 -0.79 -12.59
CA ALA A 46 -13.38 -0.45 -12.45
C ALA A 46 -13.04 -0.08 -11.00
N ALA A 47 -13.95 0.61 -10.30
CA ALA A 47 -13.76 0.97 -8.90
C ALA A 47 -13.67 -0.28 -8.01
N ASN A 48 -14.52 -1.28 -8.24
CA ASN A 48 -14.48 -2.54 -7.49
C ASN A 48 -13.18 -3.30 -7.73
N GLN A 49 -12.72 -3.37 -8.98
CA GLN A 49 -11.46 -4.03 -9.32
C GLN A 49 -10.28 -3.31 -8.69
N ALA A 50 -10.26 -1.98 -8.77
CA ALA A 50 -9.20 -1.18 -8.16
C ALA A 50 -9.22 -1.30 -6.64
N LEU A 51 -10.40 -1.36 -6.03
CA LEU A 51 -10.54 -1.55 -4.58
C LEU A 51 -9.94 -2.89 -4.15
N GLN A 52 -10.25 -3.97 -4.85
CA GLN A 52 -9.69 -5.29 -4.54
C GLN A 52 -8.18 -5.29 -4.64
N PHE A 53 -7.64 -4.66 -5.69
CA PHE A 53 -6.21 -4.57 -5.90
C PHE A 53 -5.53 -3.75 -4.78
N ALA A 54 -6.13 -2.61 -4.43
CA ALA A 54 -5.61 -1.75 -3.35
C ALA A 54 -5.66 -2.47 -2.00
N ALA A 55 -6.74 -3.19 -1.72
CA ALA A 55 -6.86 -3.97 -0.49
C ALA A 55 -5.79 -5.05 -0.38
N LYS A 56 -5.52 -5.75 -1.48
CA LYS A 56 -4.44 -6.76 -1.52
C LYS A 56 -3.08 -6.13 -1.23
N LYS A 57 -2.81 -4.97 -1.81
CA LYS A 57 -1.55 -4.25 -1.59
C LYS A 57 -1.41 -3.81 -0.14
N LEU A 58 -2.48 -3.30 0.46
CA LEU A 58 -2.48 -2.89 1.87
C LEU A 58 -2.25 -4.08 2.79
N ASP A 59 -2.92 -5.20 2.55
CA ASP A 59 -2.75 -6.42 3.34
C ASP A 59 -1.33 -6.97 3.20
N LYS A 60 -0.76 -6.90 2.01
CA LYS A 60 0.63 -7.32 1.78
C LYS A 60 1.60 -6.43 2.54
N GLY A 61 1.34 -5.13 2.60
CA GLY A 61 2.14 -4.19 3.38
C GLY A 61 2.09 -4.47 4.87
N LEU A 62 0.93 -4.88 5.38
CA LEU A 62 0.77 -5.32 6.76
C LEU A 62 1.60 -6.58 7.03
N ALA A 63 1.51 -7.57 6.16
CA ALA A 63 2.25 -8.82 6.29
C ALA A 63 3.76 -8.60 6.25
N LYS A 64 4.22 -7.63 5.46
CA LYS A 64 5.65 -7.28 5.37
C LYS A 64 6.11 -6.40 6.53
N GLY A 65 5.21 -5.93 7.38
CA GLY A 65 5.54 -5.03 8.48
C GLY A 65 5.80 -3.59 8.05
N ILE A 66 5.44 -3.21 6.82
CA ILE A 66 5.60 -1.85 6.31
C ILE A 66 4.52 -0.92 6.90
N TYR A 67 3.30 -1.44 7.04
CA TYR A 67 2.15 -0.69 7.56
C TYR A 67 1.63 -1.29 8.84
N HIS A 68 1.17 -0.43 9.75
CA HIS A 68 0.47 -0.85 10.95
C HIS A 68 -0.97 -1.26 10.60
N LYS A 69 -1.52 -2.22 11.37
CA LYS A 69 -2.89 -2.72 11.15
C LYS A 69 -3.94 -1.60 11.13
N ASN A 70 -3.76 -0.56 11.96
CA ASN A 70 -4.70 0.56 12.01
C ASN A 70 -4.68 1.37 10.71
N PHE A 71 -3.49 1.59 10.14
CA PHE A 71 -3.35 2.25 8.85
C PHE A 71 -4.08 1.48 7.75
N VAL A 72 -3.86 0.17 7.71
CA VAL A 72 -4.49 -0.71 6.71
C VAL A 72 -6.02 -0.69 6.86
N ALA A 73 -6.51 -0.86 8.09
CA ALA A 73 -7.94 -0.87 8.36
C ALA A 73 -8.61 0.43 7.97
N ARG A 74 -8.00 1.58 8.31
CA ARG A 74 -8.55 2.90 7.98
C ARG A 74 -8.63 3.12 6.47
N ASN A 75 -7.56 2.76 5.75
CA ASN A 75 -7.53 2.96 4.30
C ASN A 75 -8.50 2.04 3.59
N LYS A 76 -8.59 0.78 4.01
CA LYS A 76 -9.56 -0.16 3.43
C LYS A 76 -11.00 0.32 3.67
N SER A 77 -11.31 0.78 4.87
CA SER A 77 -12.63 1.30 5.21
C SER A 77 -12.97 2.56 4.39
N ARG A 78 -12.02 3.50 4.29
CA ARG A 78 -12.20 4.73 3.53
C ARG A 78 -12.48 4.45 2.06
N LEU A 79 -11.68 3.56 1.46
CA LEU A 79 -11.83 3.21 0.05
C LEU A 79 -13.13 2.46 -0.21
N ALA A 80 -13.50 1.56 0.68
CA ALA A 80 -14.77 0.83 0.56
C ALA A 80 -15.95 1.78 0.63
N LYS A 81 -15.95 2.75 1.53
CA LYS A 81 -17.00 3.77 1.62
C LYS A 81 -17.06 4.61 0.36
N LEU A 82 -15.90 4.98 -0.18
CA LEU A 82 -15.82 5.76 -1.40
C LEU A 82 -16.45 5.02 -2.58
N VAL A 83 -16.16 3.74 -2.73
CA VAL A 83 -16.74 2.90 -3.80
C VAL A 83 -18.24 2.70 -3.55
N ASN A 84 -18.66 2.55 -2.31
CA ASN A 84 -20.07 2.38 -1.97
C ASN A 84 -20.91 3.59 -2.36
N THR A 85 -20.34 4.79 -2.43
CA THR A 85 -21.08 5.98 -2.91
C THR A 85 -21.53 5.84 -4.36
N LEU A 86 -20.82 5.04 -5.18
CA LEU A 86 -21.23 4.74 -6.55
C LEU A 86 -22.35 3.72 -6.61
N ALA A 87 -22.34 2.77 -5.66
CA ALA A 87 -23.33 1.71 -5.60
C ALA A 87 -24.68 2.18 -5.04
N ALA A 88 -24.65 3.27 -4.27
CA ALA A 88 -25.87 3.89 -3.73
C ALA A 88 -26.55 4.80 -4.76
#